data_49912ae7e31531d210d36dd385154a56
#
_entry.id   49912ae7e31531d210d36dd385154a56
#
_cell.length_a   1.000
_cell.length_b   1.000
_cell.length_c   1.000
_cell.angle_alpha   90.00
_cell.angle_beta   90.00
_cell.angle_gamma   90.00
#
_symmetry.space_group_name_H-M   'P 1'
#
loop_
_entity.id
_entity.type
_entity.pdbx_description
1 polymer ?
#
loop_
_entity_poly.entity_id
_entity_poly.type
_entity_poly.pdbx_seq_one_letter_code
_entity_poly.pdbx_strand_id
1 'polypeptide(L)'
;MKWVSHEVVTGMAVYTLTGALVPTACAMAGAVLPDWIEGKGGGVRLPWAGLLSHRGWSHWPLLYILGFLALGAVGEELGEDARSLILAGRFILLGALFHIAEDALCGKVPLLHPKKKVGVRLFRVGSFGEYALALVLVLFFYGIGRLVFR
;
A
#
# COMPACT_ATOMS: atom_id res chain seq x y z
N MET A 1 -8.77 3.84 -4.49
CA MET A 1 -8.26 4.93 -5.37
C MET A 1 -7.79 4.33 -6.69
N LYS A 2 -7.34 5.14 -7.68
CA LYS A 2 -6.63 4.62 -8.87
C LYS A 2 -5.19 4.24 -8.51
N TRP A 3 -4.60 3.28 -9.22
CA TRP A 3 -3.22 2.82 -8.97
C TRP A 3 -2.21 3.95 -8.88
N VAL A 4 -2.24 4.87 -9.85
CA VAL A 4 -1.32 6.03 -9.86
C VAL A 4 -1.43 6.87 -8.59
N SER A 5 -2.65 7.06 -8.05
CA SER A 5 -2.84 7.81 -6.80
C SER A 5 -2.21 7.07 -5.62
N HIS A 6 -2.38 5.73 -5.54
CA HIS A 6 -1.74 4.89 -4.50
C HIS A 6 -0.21 4.94 -4.60
N GLU A 7 0.33 4.77 -5.80
CA GLU A 7 1.79 4.78 -6.01
C GLU A 7 2.41 6.12 -5.61
N VAL A 8 1.81 7.24 -6.02
CA VAL A 8 2.35 8.58 -5.76
C VAL A 8 2.29 8.93 -4.27
N VAL A 9 1.16 8.67 -3.61
CA VAL A 9 1.00 8.97 -2.17
C VAL A 9 1.90 8.07 -1.33
N THR A 10 1.88 6.75 -1.58
CA THR A 10 2.75 5.79 -0.89
C THR A 10 4.22 6.10 -1.13
N GLY A 11 4.60 6.39 -2.39
CA GLY A 11 5.96 6.75 -2.75
C GLY A 11 6.46 7.98 -1.99
N MET A 12 5.66 9.06 -1.94
CA MET A 12 6.01 10.26 -1.19
C MET A 12 6.12 9.98 0.32
N ALA A 13 5.18 9.23 0.89
CA ALA A 13 5.20 8.87 2.30
C ALA A 13 6.48 8.10 2.68
N VAL A 14 6.82 7.05 1.91
CA VAL A 14 7.99 6.22 2.20
C VAL A 14 9.29 6.96 1.91
N TYR A 15 9.35 7.75 0.83
CA TYR A 15 10.52 8.58 0.57
C TYR A 15 10.77 9.59 1.69
N THR A 16 9.71 10.21 2.20
CA THR A 16 9.79 11.11 3.36
C THR A 16 10.33 10.41 4.60
N LEU A 17 9.97 9.15 4.84
CA LEU A 17 10.40 8.39 6.01
C LEU A 17 11.83 7.84 5.90
N THR A 18 12.30 7.54 4.69
CA THR A 18 13.54 6.80 4.49
C THR A 18 14.64 7.60 3.79
N GLY A 19 14.28 8.63 3.01
CA GLY A 19 15.19 9.34 2.12
C GLY A 19 15.80 8.47 1.00
N ALA A 20 15.33 7.23 0.80
CA ALA A 20 15.96 6.22 -0.04
C ALA A 20 15.04 5.76 -1.20
N LEU A 21 15.60 5.66 -2.40
CA LEU A 21 14.84 5.31 -3.60
C LEU A 21 14.41 3.83 -3.64
N VAL A 22 15.25 2.90 -3.18
CA VAL A 22 14.95 1.47 -3.26
C VAL A 22 13.75 1.10 -2.36
N PRO A 23 13.71 1.47 -1.06
CA PRO A 23 12.52 1.28 -0.23
C PRO A 23 11.27 1.93 -0.82
N THR A 24 11.41 3.13 -1.39
CA THR A 24 10.31 3.85 -2.03
C THR A 24 9.75 3.06 -3.22
N ALA A 25 10.60 2.59 -4.13
CA ALA A 25 10.18 1.79 -5.29
C ALA A 25 9.50 0.48 -4.85
N CYS A 26 10.04 -0.20 -3.83
CA CYS A 26 9.43 -1.40 -3.27
C CYS A 26 8.04 -1.12 -2.70
N ALA A 27 7.87 -0.02 -1.97
CA ALA A 27 6.57 0.36 -1.41
C ALA A 27 5.57 0.76 -2.50
N MET A 28 5.99 1.47 -3.55
CA MET A 28 5.15 1.78 -4.71
C MET A 28 4.66 0.51 -5.41
N ALA A 29 5.53 -0.47 -5.62
CA ALA A 29 5.13 -1.80 -6.14
C ALA A 29 4.13 -2.49 -5.21
N GLY A 30 4.33 -2.39 -3.90
CA GLY A 30 3.41 -2.90 -2.88
C GLY A 30 2.06 -2.21 -2.88
N ALA A 31 2.02 -0.91 -3.22
CA ALA A 31 0.79 -0.13 -3.26
C ALA A 31 -0.21 -0.57 -4.35
N VAL A 32 0.19 -1.40 -5.30
CA VAL A 32 -0.73 -2.00 -6.28
C VAL A 32 -1.02 -3.48 -6.01
N LEU A 33 -0.28 -4.10 -5.09
CA LEU A 33 -0.34 -5.53 -4.83
C LEU A 33 -1.74 -6.05 -4.43
N PRO A 34 -2.54 -5.41 -3.55
CA PRO A 34 -3.86 -5.90 -3.18
C PRO A 34 -4.82 -5.99 -4.36
N ASP A 35 -4.81 -5.00 -5.23
CA ASP A 35 -5.61 -4.96 -6.45
C ASP A 35 -5.10 -5.94 -7.51
N TRP A 36 -3.77 -6.07 -7.63
CA TRP A 36 -3.16 -7.02 -8.56
C TRP A 36 -3.50 -8.48 -8.20
N ILE A 37 -3.50 -8.84 -6.92
CA ILE A 37 -3.93 -10.16 -6.44
C ILE A 37 -5.39 -10.44 -6.82
N GLU A 38 -6.26 -9.42 -6.83
CA GLU A 38 -7.65 -9.57 -7.28
C GLU A 38 -7.79 -9.68 -8.81
N GLY A 39 -6.71 -9.60 -9.56
CA GLY A 39 -6.73 -9.64 -11.01
C GLY A 39 -7.25 -8.36 -11.68
N LYS A 40 -7.18 -7.23 -10.97
CA LYS A 40 -7.65 -5.91 -11.45
C LYS A 40 -6.55 -5.03 -12.00
N GLY A 41 -5.48 -5.61 -12.50
CA GLY A 41 -4.33 -4.86 -12.88
C GLY A 41 -4.17 -4.63 -14.37
N GLY A 42 -3.97 -3.37 -14.78
CA GLY A 42 -3.36 -3.00 -16.07
C GLY A 42 -4.08 -3.52 -17.33
N GLY A 43 -5.37 -3.80 -17.27
CA GLY A 43 -6.13 -4.34 -18.41
C GLY A 43 -5.94 -5.83 -18.65
N VAL A 44 -5.08 -6.50 -17.89
CA VAL A 44 -4.89 -7.96 -17.95
C VAL A 44 -5.83 -8.62 -16.93
N ARG A 45 -6.78 -9.41 -17.40
CA ARG A 45 -7.58 -10.29 -16.53
C ARG A 45 -6.76 -11.55 -16.24
N LEU A 46 -6.34 -11.70 -14.98
CA LEU A 46 -5.72 -12.93 -14.55
C LEU A 46 -6.75 -14.08 -14.50
N PRO A 47 -6.32 -15.35 -14.68
CA PRO A 47 -7.24 -16.50 -14.73
C PRO A 47 -8.17 -16.63 -13.50
N TRP A 48 -7.73 -16.13 -12.35
CA TRP A 48 -8.50 -16.15 -11.11
C TRP A 48 -9.29 -14.85 -10.85
N ALA A 49 -9.25 -13.89 -11.79
CA ALA A 49 -10.05 -12.67 -11.68
C ALA A 49 -11.55 -12.99 -11.58
N GLY A 50 -12.15 -12.61 -10.46
CA GLY A 50 -13.56 -12.90 -10.17
C GLY A 50 -13.79 -14.04 -9.17
N LEU A 51 -12.79 -14.87 -8.85
CA LEU A 51 -12.87 -15.84 -7.76
C LEU A 51 -12.78 -15.17 -6.39
N LEU A 52 -12.05 -14.06 -6.33
CA LEU A 52 -11.91 -13.28 -5.10
C LEU A 52 -12.92 -12.14 -5.06
N SER A 53 -13.64 -12.01 -3.96
CA SER A 53 -14.55 -10.88 -3.76
C SER A 53 -13.77 -9.57 -3.72
N HIS A 54 -14.26 -8.56 -4.45
CA HIS A 54 -13.65 -7.22 -4.44
C HIS A 54 -13.45 -6.68 -3.01
N ARG A 55 -12.21 -6.28 -2.71
CA ARG A 55 -11.79 -5.86 -1.37
C ARG A 55 -12.15 -6.90 -0.31
N GLY A 56 -11.82 -8.17 -0.59
CA GLY A 56 -11.96 -9.29 0.33
C GLY A 56 -10.66 -9.57 1.10
N TRP A 57 -10.20 -10.81 1.01
CA TRP A 57 -8.97 -11.26 1.67
C TRP A 57 -7.72 -10.49 1.24
N SER A 58 -7.62 -10.10 -0.04
CA SER A 58 -6.52 -9.31 -0.59
C SER A 58 -6.37 -7.92 0.06
N HIS A 59 -7.44 -7.37 0.60
CA HIS A 59 -7.45 -6.08 1.29
C HIS A 59 -7.56 -6.23 2.81
N TRP A 60 -7.30 -7.42 3.36
CA TRP A 60 -7.32 -7.62 4.80
C TRP A 60 -5.95 -7.26 5.40
N PRO A 61 -5.85 -6.16 6.16
CA PRO A 61 -4.56 -5.62 6.60
C PRO A 61 -3.78 -6.58 7.49
N LEU A 62 -4.47 -7.47 8.22
CA LEU A 62 -3.82 -8.43 9.12
C LEU A 62 -2.85 -9.36 8.37
N LEU A 63 -3.14 -9.76 7.11
CA LEU A 63 -2.22 -10.58 6.32
C LEU A 63 -0.89 -9.87 6.08
N TYR A 64 -0.94 -8.59 5.72
CA TYR A 64 0.24 -7.78 5.44
C TYR A 64 1.01 -7.42 6.72
N ILE A 65 0.30 -7.16 7.83
CA ILE A 65 0.91 -6.92 9.15
C ILE A 65 1.65 -8.16 9.62
N LEU A 66 1.02 -9.33 9.57
CA LEU A 66 1.67 -10.59 9.97
C LEU A 66 2.87 -10.92 9.09
N GLY A 67 2.76 -10.75 7.77
CA GLY A 67 3.89 -10.91 6.85
C GLY A 67 5.03 -9.94 7.15
N PHE A 68 4.73 -8.66 7.41
CA PHE A 68 5.72 -7.65 7.75
C PHE A 68 6.47 -7.98 9.05
N LEU A 69 5.77 -8.45 10.07
CA LEU A 69 6.36 -8.87 11.35
C LEU A 69 7.18 -10.15 11.19
N ALA A 70 6.65 -11.14 10.45
CA ALA A 70 7.35 -12.40 10.19
C ALA A 70 8.66 -12.17 9.44
N LEU A 71 8.66 -11.34 8.39
CA LEU A 71 9.88 -10.97 7.68
C LEU A 71 10.87 -10.23 8.59
N GLY A 72 10.37 -9.41 9.53
CA GLY A 72 11.22 -8.75 10.52
C GLY A 72 11.94 -9.74 11.42
N ALA A 73 11.21 -10.69 11.98
CA ALA A 73 11.74 -11.72 12.87
C ALA A 73 12.79 -12.61 12.17
N VAL A 74 12.47 -13.08 10.96
CA VAL A 74 13.40 -13.92 10.18
C VAL A 74 14.65 -13.12 9.75
N GLY A 75 14.50 -11.82 9.47
CA GLY A 75 15.60 -10.98 9.01
C GLY A 75 16.71 -10.75 10.04
N GLU A 76 16.42 -10.93 11.32
CA GLU A 76 17.41 -10.81 12.38
C GLU A 76 18.39 -12.01 12.43
N GLU A 77 17.93 -13.18 11.95
CA GLU A 77 18.69 -14.43 12.00
C GLU A 77 19.50 -14.70 10.73
N LEU A 78 19.25 -14.00 9.64
CA LEU A 78 19.84 -14.24 8.33
C LEU A 78 21.01 -13.30 8.03
N GLY A 79 21.94 -13.75 7.19
CA GLY A 79 23.10 -12.98 6.76
C GLY A 79 22.72 -11.72 5.94
N GLU A 80 23.71 -10.86 5.65
CA GLU A 80 23.52 -9.55 5.02
C GLU A 80 22.84 -9.61 3.65
N ASP A 81 23.13 -10.61 2.84
CA ASP A 81 22.52 -10.79 1.52
C ASP A 81 20.99 -10.98 1.61
N ALA A 82 20.54 -11.78 2.58
CA ALA A 82 19.13 -12.01 2.81
C ALA A 82 18.43 -10.78 3.40
N ARG A 83 19.12 -9.98 4.20
CA ARG A 83 18.57 -8.76 4.81
C ARG A 83 18.03 -7.78 3.77
N SER A 84 18.72 -7.60 2.65
CA SER A 84 18.29 -6.69 1.58
C SER A 84 16.97 -7.15 0.95
N LEU A 85 16.81 -8.46 0.70
CA LEU A 85 15.57 -9.02 0.16
C LEU A 85 14.41 -8.93 1.17
N ILE A 86 14.70 -9.21 2.44
CA ILE A 86 13.72 -9.10 3.52
C ILE A 86 13.25 -7.65 3.68
N LEU A 87 14.18 -6.70 3.65
CA LEU A 87 13.86 -5.28 3.72
C LEU A 87 12.98 -4.86 2.53
N ALA A 88 13.32 -5.27 1.31
CA ALA A 88 12.50 -5.04 0.13
C ALA A 88 11.08 -5.62 0.30
N GLY A 89 10.96 -6.87 0.76
CA GLY A 89 9.69 -7.53 1.06
C GLY A 89 8.86 -6.75 2.11
N ARG A 90 9.49 -6.27 3.16
CA ARG A 90 8.83 -5.45 4.18
C ARG A 90 8.29 -4.14 3.60
N PHE A 91 9.02 -3.45 2.73
CA PHE A 91 8.53 -2.25 2.08
C PHE A 91 7.39 -2.53 1.09
N ILE A 92 7.41 -3.68 0.40
CA ILE A 92 6.28 -4.11 -0.43
C ILE A 92 5.03 -4.30 0.45
N LEU A 93 5.15 -5.00 1.59
CA LEU A 93 4.03 -5.20 2.50
C LEU A 93 3.55 -3.90 3.14
N LEU A 94 4.46 -2.99 3.45
CA LEU A 94 4.12 -1.64 3.91
C LEU A 94 3.33 -0.86 2.86
N GLY A 95 3.74 -0.92 1.60
CA GLY A 95 3.01 -0.31 0.48
C GLY A 95 1.59 -0.86 0.34
N ALA A 96 1.40 -2.16 0.50
CA ALA A 96 0.07 -2.77 0.51
C ALA A 96 -0.80 -2.28 1.69
N LEU A 97 -0.21 -2.03 2.85
CA LEU A 97 -0.93 -1.42 3.98
C LEU A 97 -1.34 0.03 3.69
N PHE A 98 -0.48 0.83 3.06
CA PHE A 98 -0.83 2.18 2.60
C PHE A 98 -2.00 2.13 1.61
N HIS A 99 -1.95 1.25 0.60
CA HIS A 99 -3.07 1.04 -0.33
C HIS A 99 -4.39 0.79 0.39
N ILE A 100 -4.41 -0.14 1.35
CA ILE A 100 -5.62 -0.49 2.10
C ILE A 100 -6.13 0.70 2.92
N ALA A 101 -5.23 1.46 3.55
CA ALA A 101 -5.58 2.66 4.31
C ALA A 101 -6.20 3.75 3.41
N GLU A 102 -5.59 4.02 2.27
CA GLU A 102 -6.08 4.97 1.26
C GLU A 102 -7.43 4.51 0.67
N ASP A 103 -7.58 3.22 0.44
CA ASP A 103 -8.85 2.64 -0.04
C ASP A 103 -9.96 2.71 1.00
N ALA A 104 -9.65 2.72 2.29
CA ALA A 104 -10.62 2.94 3.35
C ALA A 104 -11.20 4.37 3.35
N LEU A 105 -10.48 5.35 2.79
CA LEU A 105 -10.95 6.72 2.63
C LEU A 105 -11.97 6.86 1.49
N CYS A 106 -11.84 6.09 0.41
CA CYS A 106 -12.73 6.19 -0.74
C CYS A 106 -13.77 5.05 -0.83
N GLY A 107 -13.66 4.05 0.04
CA GLY A 107 -14.57 2.90 0.02
C GLY A 107 -14.55 2.12 1.32
N LYS A 108 -15.06 0.90 1.26
CA LYS A 108 -15.06 -0.01 2.40
C LYS A 108 -14.03 -1.12 2.20
N VAL A 109 -13.18 -1.34 3.18
CA VAL A 109 -12.17 -2.41 3.24
C VAL A 109 -12.41 -3.28 4.48
N PRO A 110 -12.02 -4.56 4.47
CA PRO A 110 -12.06 -5.38 5.67
C PRO A 110 -11.00 -4.89 6.67
N LEU A 111 -11.38 -4.69 7.93
CA LEU A 111 -10.44 -4.26 8.96
C LEU A 111 -10.11 -5.42 9.91
N LEU A 112 -11.08 -5.85 10.71
CA LEU A 112 -10.88 -6.92 11.71
C LEU A 112 -11.20 -8.31 11.16
N HIS A 113 -12.11 -8.41 10.20
CA HIS A 113 -12.56 -9.68 9.64
C HIS A 113 -12.79 -9.52 8.12
N PRO A 114 -12.34 -10.45 7.26
CA PRO A 114 -12.39 -10.31 5.81
C PRO A 114 -13.79 -10.15 5.21
N LYS A 115 -14.84 -10.52 5.95
CA LYS A 115 -16.23 -10.34 5.53
C LYS A 115 -16.88 -9.04 6.04
N LYS A 116 -16.31 -8.40 7.08
CA LYS A 116 -16.84 -7.15 7.65
C LYS A 116 -16.04 -5.97 7.12
N LYS A 117 -16.66 -5.14 6.28
CA LYS A 117 -16.01 -4.02 5.60
C LYS A 117 -16.37 -2.69 6.27
N VAL A 118 -15.35 -1.88 6.56
CA VAL A 118 -15.43 -0.55 7.18
C VAL A 118 -14.71 0.45 6.28
N GLY A 119 -15.14 1.69 6.25
CA GLY A 119 -14.50 2.78 5.51
C GLY A 119 -15.40 3.99 5.33
N VAL A 120 -14.81 5.14 4.95
CA VAL A 120 -15.47 6.45 4.92
C VAL A 120 -15.86 6.76 3.50
N ARG A 121 -16.31 6.71 2.66
CA ARG A 121 -16.62 7.11 1.27
C ARG A 121 -16.53 8.63 1.08
N LEU A 122 -15.35 9.20 1.23
CA LEU A 122 -15.17 10.65 1.07
C LEU A 122 -15.40 11.12 -0.37
N PHE A 123 -15.06 10.27 -1.36
CA PHE A 123 -15.17 10.61 -2.78
C PHE A 123 -15.35 9.35 -3.65
N ARG A 124 -15.64 9.56 -4.93
CA ARG A 124 -15.70 8.47 -5.93
C ARG A 124 -14.32 8.26 -6.55
N VAL A 125 -13.96 7.00 -6.80
CA VAL A 125 -12.73 6.64 -7.52
C VAL A 125 -12.73 7.30 -8.91
N GLY A 126 -11.62 7.93 -9.26
CA GLY A 126 -11.44 8.66 -10.51
C GLY A 126 -12.09 10.05 -10.54
N SER A 127 -12.62 10.55 -9.41
CA SER A 127 -13.17 11.91 -9.33
C SER A 127 -12.10 12.95 -9.00
N PHE A 128 -12.43 14.24 -9.20
CA PHE A 128 -11.59 15.35 -8.77
C PHE A 128 -11.22 15.26 -7.28
N GLY A 129 -12.16 14.82 -6.42
CA GLY A 129 -11.91 14.64 -4.98
C GLY A 129 -10.79 13.64 -4.67
N GLU A 130 -10.64 12.58 -5.46
CA GLU A 130 -9.52 11.64 -5.31
C GLU A 130 -8.18 12.33 -5.56
N TYR A 131 -8.06 13.06 -6.68
CA TYR A 131 -6.81 13.72 -7.04
C TYR A 131 -6.48 14.88 -6.09
N ALA A 132 -7.51 15.60 -5.62
CA ALA A 132 -7.33 16.65 -4.62
C ALA A 132 -6.80 16.07 -3.30
N LEU A 133 -7.37 14.97 -2.81
CA LEU A 133 -6.85 14.29 -1.62
C LEU A 133 -5.44 13.75 -1.83
N ALA A 134 -5.16 13.11 -2.97
CA ALA A 134 -3.82 12.62 -3.27
C ALA A 134 -2.79 13.75 -3.25
N LEU A 135 -3.11 14.90 -3.85
CA LEU A 135 -2.26 16.09 -3.81
C LEU A 135 -2.05 16.60 -2.38
N VAL A 136 -3.11 16.69 -1.58
CA VAL A 136 -3.01 17.11 -0.17
C VAL A 136 -2.10 16.17 0.63
N LEU A 137 -2.24 14.85 0.46
CA LEU A 137 -1.39 13.88 1.14
C LEU A 137 0.08 13.98 0.69
N VAL A 138 0.32 14.17 -0.61
CA VAL A 138 1.68 14.37 -1.14
C VAL A 138 2.31 15.63 -0.55
N LEU A 139 1.60 16.75 -0.54
CA LEU A 139 2.09 18.00 0.05
C LEU A 139 2.33 17.88 1.56
N PHE A 140 1.45 17.16 2.26
CA PHE A 140 1.61 16.87 3.69
C PHE A 140 2.89 16.08 3.97
N PHE A 141 3.13 14.96 3.27
CA PHE A 141 4.36 14.18 3.43
C PHE A 141 5.60 14.96 3.00
N TYR A 142 5.52 15.72 1.90
CA TYR A 142 6.62 16.61 1.50
C TYR A 142 6.95 17.64 2.58
N GLY A 143 5.92 18.26 3.18
CA GLY A 143 6.10 19.22 4.27
C GLY A 143 6.77 18.58 5.50
N ILE A 144 6.35 17.38 5.89
CA ILE A 144 6.99 16.60 6.97
C ILE A 144 8.46 16.35 6.63
N GLY A 145 8.76 15.89 5.42
CA GLY A 145 10.14 15.65 5.00
C GLY A 145 11.03 16.88 5.12
N ARG A 146 10.51 18.05 4.76
CA ARG A 146 11.22 19.33 4.90
C ARG A 146 11.46 19.75 6.36
N LEU A 147 10.63 19.29 7.28
CA LEU A 147 10.78 19.58 8.72
C LEU A 147 11.73 18.59 9.41
N VAL A 148 11.71 17.34 9.00
CA VAL A 148 12.47 16.26 9.66
C VAL A 148 13.93 16.19 9.15
N PHE A 149 14.16 16.46 7.87
CA PHE A 149 15.48 16.33 7.23
C PHE A 149 16.14 17.70 6.91
N ARG A 150 15.81 18.71 7.67
CA ARG A 150 16.48 20.02 7.61
C ARG A 150 17.78 20.05 8.41
#